data_a826e8683cca697c5719d803b7bba24d
#
_entry.id   a826e8683cca697c5719d803b7bba24d
#
_cell.length_a   1.000
_cell.length_b   1.000
_cell.length_c   1.000
_cell.angle_alpha   90.00
_cell.angle_beta   90.00
_cell.angle_gamma   90.00
#
_symmetry.space_group_name_H-M   'P 1'
#
loop_
_entity.id
_entity.type
_entity.pdbx_description
1 polymer ?
#
loop_
_entity_poly.entity_id
_entity_poly.type
_entity_poly.pdbx_seq_one_letter_code
_entity_poly.pdbx_strand_id
1 'polypeptide(L)'
;MTVPISILEKFKLLNYDKVLNNIDNPKGKNKIILDTDTANEIDDQFALAWTLLSEDKIDLIGVTAEPYSFQHHREELIQAYKIINDNEINNTNIELVNSYSSWVKGLVDSEIDPKNIYFDTPSEGQEKSYNEINKIFNLMDINTNNRVFRGSTEYLEDFDQPYMNESTDFIIQSCLNNLDEKIYVCAIGCLTNIASALLIEPKIIKNLVVVWTSGFPSYSPLNNKPSLNLVQDVKASQLVFSCGVSVVYLPGFNVGAQLTISLPEMNEFVKGRGKIGDYLYYLYTNNPLHKQRGVQDQLMKTWIIWDIINIAWMIEPSWVSTIVLDMPDLDDKLFWTQKKRKQPMREAVGIDRDSIFRDFYIKLDNLK
;
A
#
# COMPACT_ATOMS: atom_id res chain seq x y z
N MET A 1 20.05 -9.07 0.69
CA MET A 1 20.30 -10.35 -0.04
C MET A 1 19.47 -10.32 -1.30
N THR A 2 20.06 -10.20 -2.47
CA THR A 2 19.33 -10.26 -3.75
C THR A 2 18.62 -11.60 -3.88
N VAL A 3 17.48 -11.63 -4.55
CA VAL A 3 16.71 -12.86 -4.79
C VAL A 3 17.62 -13.92 -5.43
N PRO A 4 17.70 -15.14 -4.88
CA PRO A 4 18.57 -16.20 -5.40
C PRO A 4 18.23 -16.54 -6.86
N ILE A 5 19.26 -16.86 -7.66
CA ILE A 5 19.06 -17.24 -9.07
C ILE A 5 18.17 -18.48 -9.21
N SER A 6 18.32 -19.47 -8.31
CA SER A 6 17.47 -20.67 -8.25
C SER A 6 15.98 -20.36 -8.08
N ILE A 7 15.63 -19.28 -7.39
CA ILE A 7 14.26 -18.81 -7.27
C ILE A 7 13.80 -18.16 -8.58
N LEU A 8 14.63 -17.28 -9.16
CA LEU A 8 14.28 -16.59 -10.41
C LEU A 8 14.13 -17.55 -11.59
N GLU A 9 14.85 -18.67 -11.61
CA GLU A 9 14.74 -19.72 -12.63
C GLU A 9 13.38 -20.45 -12.62
N LYS A 10 12.60 -20.37 -11.52
CA LYS A 10 11.23 -20.89 -11.45
C LYS A 10 10.27 -20.12 -12.36
N PHE A 11 10.60 -18.87 -12.72
CA PHE A 11 9.72 -17.99 -13.48
C PHE A 11 10.03 -18.06 -14.98
N LYS A 12 8.99 -18.38 -15.77
CA LYS A 12 9.08 -18.28 -17.24
C LYS A 12 8.85 -16.82 -17.64
N LEU A 13 9.91 -16.13 -17.92
CA LEU A 13 9.88 -14.72 -18.20
C LEU A 13 9.03 -14.37 -19.43
N LEU A 14 8.24 -13.32 -19.31
CA LEU A 14 7.47 -12.75 -20.40
C LEU A 14 8.41 -12.02 -21.39
N ASN A 15 8.03 -11.98 -22.66
CA ASN A 15 8.72 -11.11 -23.62
C ASN A 15 8.38 -9.64 -23.36
N TYR A 16 9.22 -8.75 -23.86
CA TYR A 16 9.11 -7.31 -23.66
C TYR A 16 7.73 -6.76 -24.07
N ASP A 17 7.24 -7.14 -25.24
CA ASP A 17 5.96 -6.66 -25.80
C ASP A 17 4.76 -7.13 -24.95
N LYS A 18 4.83 -8.35 -24.40
CA LYS A 18 3.78 -8.86 -23.50
C LYS A 18 3.74 -8.06 -22.19
N VAL A 19 4.91 -7.72 -21.62
CA VAL A 19 4.96 -6.88 -20.41
C VAL A 19 4.44 -5.48 -20.73
N LEU A 20 4.86 -4.86 -21.83
CA LEU A 20 4.31 -3.56 -22.27
C LEU A 20 2.79 -3.58 -22.39
N ASN A 21 2.25 -4.62 -23.02
CA ASN A 21 0.79 -4.77 -23.13
C ASN A 21 0.13 -4.93 -21.75
N ASN A 22 0.76 -5.67 -20.84
CA ASN A 22 0.20 -5.88 -19.50
C ASN A 22 0.14 -4.57 -18.69
N ILE A 23 1.17 -3.74 -18.76
CA ILE A 23 1.25 -2.45 -18.04
C ILE A 23 0.65 -1.26 -18.79
N ASP A 24 0.00 -1.49 -19.94
CA ASP A 24 -0.70 -0.41 -20.64
C ASP A 24 -1.88 0.13 -19.80
N ASN A 25 -2.24 1.38 -20.02
CA ASN A 25 -3.35 2.02 -19.31
C ASN A 25 -4.60 1.14 -19.37
N PRO A 26 -5.30 0.92 -18.24
CA PRO A 26 -6.52 0.13 -18.21
C PRO A 26 -7.60 0.77 -19.10
N LYS A 27 -8.39 -0.08 -19.76
CA LYS A 27 -9.47 0.35 -20.64
C LYS A 27 -10.75 -0.40 -20.28
N GLY A 28 -11.84 0.34 -20.13
CA GLY A 28 -13.13 -0.25 -19.76
C GLY A 28 -13.15 -0.74 -18.31
N LYS A 29 -14.00 -1.71 -18.02
CA LYS A 29 -14.15 -2.31 -16.70
C LYS A 29 -13.16 -3.46 -16.53
N ASN A 30 -12.28 -3.37 -15.54
CA ASN A 30 -11.20 -4.33 -15.32
C ASN A 30 -11.41 -5.12 -14.03
N LYS A 31 -11.01 -6.39 -14.03
CA LYS A 31 -10.99 -7.24 -12.84
C LYS A 31 -9.86 -6.83 -11.91
N ILE A 32 -10.22 -6.47 -10.67
CA ILE A 32 -9.30 -6.00 -9.64
C ILE A 32 -9.43 -6.87 -8.40
N ILE A 33 -8.29 -7.24 -7.83
CA ILE A 33 -8.15 -7.63 -6.42
C ILE A 33 -7.54 -6.44 -5.70
N LEU A 34 -8.13 -6.02 -4.58
CA LEU A 34 -7.54 -5.02 -3.69
C LEU A 34 -6.82 -5.76 -2.57
N ASP A 35 -5.50 -5.63 -2.51
CA ASP A 35 -4.64 -6.23 -1.48
C ASP A 35 -4.23 -5.11 -0.52
N THR A 36 -4.67 -5.17 0.76
CA THR A 36 -4.72 -4.00 1.66
C THR A 36 -4.43 -4.37 3.10
N ASP A 37 -3.71 -3.51 3.81
CA ASP A 37 -3.46 -3.57 5.24
C ASP A 37 -4.36 -2.58 6.03
N THR A 38 -5.62 -2.48 5.60
CA THR A 38 -6.69 -1.66 6.18
C THR A 38 -6.67 -1.73 7.71
N ALA A 39 -6.78 -0.58 8.39
CA ALA A 39 -6.63 -0.35 9.83
C ALA A 39 -5.20 -0.06 10.32
N ASN A 40 -4.21 -0.07 9.48
CA ASN A 40 -2.89 0.45 9.80
C ASN A 40 -2.91 2.00 9.84
N GLU A 41 -3.32 2.63 8.77
CA GLU A 41 -3.61 4.07 8.63
C GLU A 41 -5.11 4.28 8.31
N ILE A 42 -5.49 5.38 7.67
CA ILE A 42 -6.90 5.64 7.32
C ILE A 42 -7.15 5.67 5.82
N ASP A 43 -6.14 5.67 5.00
CA ASP A 43 -6.20 5.84 3.54
C ASP A 43 -6.70 4.60 2.81
N ASP A 44 -6.40 3.42 3.31
CA ASP A 44 -6.98 2.15 2.84
C ASP A 44 -8.51 2.17 2.83
N GLN A 45 -9.14 2.70 3.90
CA GLN A 45 -10.59 2.78 4.00
C GLN A 45 -11.17 3.70 2.93
N PHE A 46 -10.48 4.79 2.60
CA PHE A 46 -10.85 5.67 1.48
C PHE A 46 -10.73 4.93 0.14
N ALA A 47 -9.62 4.21 -0.08
CA ALA A 47 -9.38 3.45 -1.30
C ALA A 47 -10.44 2.35 -1.49
N LEU A 48 -10.74 1.57 -0.43
CA LEU A 48 -11.76 0.53 -0.48
C LEU A 48 -13.16 1.11 -0.72
N ALA A 49 -13.54 2.17 0.01
CA ALA A 49 -14.84 2.82 -0.17
C ALA A 49 -15.00 3.34 -1.61
N TRP A 50 -13.98 4.02 -2.15
CA TRP A 50 -14.01 4.53 -3.52
C TRP A 50 -14.06 3.41 -4.56
N THR A 51 -13.35 2.31 -4.34
CA THR A 51 -13.41 1.11 -5.18
C THR A 51 -14.83 0.56 -5.25
N LEU A 52 -15.50 0.42 -4.09
CA LEU A 52 -16.88 -0.07 -3.99
C LEU A 52 -17.88 0.90 -4.64
N LEU A 53 -17.61 2.19 -4.64
CA LEU A 53 -18.42 3.21 -5.32
C LEU A 53 -18.16 3.33 -6.83
N SER A 54 -17.23 2.56 -7.36
CA SER A 54 -16.76 2.70 -8.75
C SER A 54 -17.07 1.46 -9.60
N GLU A 55 -18.16 0.76 -9.32
CA GLU A 55 -18.57 -0.47 -10.03
C GLU A 55 -18.78 -0.29 -11.53
N ASP A 56 -18.98 0.93 -12.00
CA ASP A 56 -19.06 1.27 -13.43
C ASP A 56 -17.71 1.13 -14.15
N LYS A 57 -16.59 1.29 -13.43
CA LYS A 57 -15.22 1.25 -13.93
C LYS A 57 -14.43 0.04 -13.46
N ILE A 58 -14.75 -0.46 -12.28
CA ILE A 58 -14.01 -1.49 -11.55
C ILE A 58 -14.89 -2.73 -11.37
N ASP A 59 -14.36 -3.90 -11.72
CA ASP A 59 -14.89 -5.20 -11.34
C ASP A 59 -14.08 -5.73 -10.16
N LEU A 60 -14.46 -5.32 -8.94
CA LEU A 60 -13.81 -5.77 -7.71
C LEU A 60 -14.17 -7.23 -7.44
N ILE A 61 -13.29 -8.15 -7.84
CA ILE A 61 -13.51 -9.60 -7.69
C ILE A 61 -13.19 -10.11 -6.28
N GLY A 62 -12.36 -9.40 -5.51
CA GLY A 62 -12.07 -9.73 -4.12
C GLY A 62 -11.18 -8.70 -3.44
N VAL A 63 -11.16 -8.77 -2.11
CA VAL A 63 -10.28 -7.98 -1.23
C VAL A 63 -9.49 -8.93 -0.36
N THR A 64 -8.19 -8.79 -0.33
CA THR A 64 -7.26 -9.62 0.43
C THR A 64 -6.63 -8.80 1.55
N ALA A 65 -6.73 -9.32 2.79
CA ALA A 65 -6.20 -8.66 3.96
C ALA A 65 -4.70 -8.94 4.10
N GLU A 66 -3.88 -7.89 4.19
CA GLU A 66 -2.44 -8.01 4.42
C GLU A 66 -2.07 -7.88 5.89
N PRO A 67 -0.90 -8.43 6.29
CA PRO A 67 -0.34 -8.13 7.59
C PRO A 67 0.22 -6.71 7.64
N TYR A 68 0.14 -6.06 8.81
CA TYR A 68 0.90 -4.86 9.09
C TYR A 68 1.47 -4.88 10.51
N SER A 69 2.58 -4.18 10.72
CA SER A 69 3.18 -4.00 12.02
C SER A 69 4.11 -2.79 12.04
N PHE A 70 4.07 -2.04 13.13
CA PHE A 70 5.01 -0.95 13.40
C PHE A 70 6.14 -1.39 14.34
N GLN A 71 6.29 -2.69 14.62
CA GLN A 71 7.30 -3.22 15.55
C GLN A 71 8.73 -2.86 15.15
N HIS A 72 9.02 -2.72 13.85
CA HIS A 72 10.34 -2.32 13.35
C HIS A 72 10.79 -0.93 13.82
N HIS A 73 9.86 -0.07 14.24
CA HIS A 73 10.17 1.24 14.79
C HIS A 73 10.57 1.21 16.27
N ARG A 74 10.27 0.14 17.02
CA ARG A 74 10.38 0.09 18.48
C ARG A 74 11.76 0.46 18.99
N GLU A 75 12.79 -0.21 18.50
CA GLU A 75 14.16 -0.01 19.00
C GLU A 75 14.68 1.39 18.68
N GLU A 76 14.50 1.83 17.42
CA GLU A 76 14.94 3.15 16.98
C GLU A 76 14.19 4.28 17.69
N LEU A 77 12.88 4.12 17.92
CA LEU A 77 12.07 5.09 18.67
C LEU A 77 12.53 5.23 20.13
N ILE A 78 12.80 4.10 20.81
CA ILE A 78 13.32 4.11 22.19
C ILE A 78 14.69 4.76 22.25
N GLN A 79 15.57 4.46 21.27
CA GLN A 79 16.91 5.04 21.20
C GLN A 79 16.83 6.56 20.93
N ALA A 80 16.02 6.99 19.98
CA ALA A 80 15.82 8.41 19.67
C ALA A 80 15.23 9.17 20.85
N TYR A 81 14.26 8.58 21.55
CA TYR A 81 13.67 9.17 22.76
C TYR A 81 14.72 9.41 23.85
N LYS A 82 15.60 8.43 24.10
CA LYS A 82 16.69 8.58 25.07
C LYS A 82 17.65 9.68 24.66
N ILE A 83 18.16 9.68 23.42
CA ILE A 83 19.12 10.66 22.91
C ILE A 83 18.57 12.10 23.02
N ILE A 84 17.29 12.29 22.69
CA ILE A 84 16.65 13.61 22.74
C ILE A 84 16.50 14.09 24.19
N ASN A 85 16.02 13.23 25.10
CA ASN A 85 15.81 13.60 26.50
C ASN A 85 17.12 13.82 27.28
N ASP A 86 18.16 13.06 26.94
CA ASP A 86 19.48 13.20 27.59
C ASP A 86 20.33 14.32 26.96
N ASN A 87 19.81 15.01 25.91
CA ASN A 87 20.55 16.04 25.13
C ASN A 87 21.86 15.53 24.52
N GLU A 88 21.91 14.26 24.10
CA GLU A 88 23.11 13.61 23.55
C GLU A 88 23.17 13.65 22.01
N ILE A 89 22.52 14.66 21.39
CA ILE A 89 22.46 14.80 19.93
C ILE A 89 23.84 15.16 19.38
N ASN A 90 24.29 14.42 18.36
CA ASN A 90 25.57 14.62 17.71
C ASN A 90 25.51 14.15 16.24
N ASN A 91 26.61 14.34 15.49
CA ASN A 91 26.68 14.03 14.07
C ASN A 91 26.47 12.54 13.73
N THR A 92 26.69 11.62 14.69
CA THR A 92 26.55 10.17 14.43
C THR A 92 25.12 9.67 14.64
N ASN A 93 24.28 10.42 15.35
CA ASN A 93 22.90 10.04 15.65
C ASN A 93 21.84 11.01 15.07
N ILE A 94 22.26 12.08 14.41
CA ILE A 94 21.36 13.13 13.90
C ILE A 94 20.31 12.60 12.92
N GLU A 95 20.64 11.62 12.09
CA GLU A 95 19.69 11.02 11.14
C GLU A 95 18.57 10.27 11.88
N LEU A 96 18.92 9.49 12.90
CA LEU A 96 17.95 8.81 13.75
C LEU A 96 17.05 9.83 14.47
N VAL A 97 17.66 10.85 15.07
CA VAL A 97 16.93 11.92 15.77
C VAL A 97 15.96 12.62 14.81
N ASN A 98 16.40 13.00 13.61
CA ASN A 98 15.55 13.65 12.63
C ASN A 98 14.37 12.77 12.21
N SER A 99 14.60 11.47 12.04
CA SER A 99 13.55 10.53 11.64
C SER A 99 12.45 10.38 12.68
N TYR A 100 12.79 10.48 13.97
CA TYR A 100 11.85 10.24 15.08
C TYR A 100 11.50 11.48 15.90
N SER A 101 12.08 12.66 15.63
CA SER A 101 11.91 13.86 16.44
C SER A 101 10.45 14.26 16.65
N SER A 102 9.65 14.21 15.60
CA SER A 102 8.22 14.55 15.69
C SER A 102 7.45 13.56 16.57
N TRP A 103 7.72 12.26 16.41
CA TRP A 103 7.09 11.23 17.22
C TRP A 103 7.52 11.33 18.68
N VAL A 104 8.83 11.43 18.94
CA VAL A 104 9.37 11.62 20.29
C VAL A 104 8.77 12.85 20.97
N LYS A 105 8.70 13.98 20.24
CA LYS A 105 8.06 15.19 20.78
C LYS A 105 6.61 14.92 21.22
N GLY A 106 5.82 14.25 20.40
CA GLY A 106 4.46 13.89 20.72
C GLY A 106 4.35 12.98 21.98
N LEU A 107 5.28 12.03 22.13
CA LEU A 107 5.34 11.16 23.30
C LEU A 107 5.70 11.93 24.59
N VAL A 108 6.68 12.84 24.49
CA VAL A 108 7.07 13.71 25.63
C VAL A 108 5.89 14.61 26.03
N ASP A 109 5.26 15.27 25.05
CA ASP A 109 4.12 16.17 25.29
C ASP A 109 2.91 15.42 25.89
N SER A 110 2.81 14.11 25.70
CA SER A 110 1.75 13.24 26.21
C SER A 110 2.15 12.41 27.43
N GLU A 111 3.36 12.58 27.93
CA GLU A 111 3.93 11.83 29.07
C GLU A 111 3.91 10.29 28.85
N ILE A 112 4.14 9.85 27.59
CA ILE A 112 4.16 8.43 27.20
C ILE A 112 5.61 7.92 27.11
N ASP A 113 5.95 6.89 27.88
CA ASP A 113 7.21 6.16 27.71
C ASP A 113 7.09 5.26 26.45
N PRO A 114 8.00 5.40 25.46
CA PRO A 114 7.99 4.58 24.24
C PRO A 114 8.11 3.08 24.50
N LYS A 115 8.67 2.65 25.64
CA LYS A 115 8.73 1.24 26.03
C LYS A 115 7.36 0.62 26.29
N ASN A 116 6.39 1.44 26.67
CA ASN A 116 5.01 1.02 26.98
C ASN A 116 4.09 1.05 25.77
N ILE A 117 4.57 1.47 24.59
CA ILE A 117 3.76 1.45 23.36
C ILE A 117 3.63 -0.01 22.91
N TYR A 118 2.38 -0.46 22.75
CA TYR A 118 2.09 -1.73 22.12
C TYR A 118 2.08 -1.53 20.60
N PHE A 119 2.85 -2.34 19.91
CA PHE A 119 2.81 -2.46 18.46
C PHE A 119 2.24 -3.83 18.12
N ASP A 120 1.21 -3.85 17.29
CA ASP A 120 0.61 -5.09 16.81
C ASP A 120 1.65 -6.00 16.16
N THR A 121 1.49 -7.30 16.35
CA THR A 121 2.20 -8.30 15.54
C THR A 121 1.63 -8.32 14.11
N PRO A 122 2.35 -8.82 13.10
CA PRO A 122 1.82 -8.98 11.76
C PRO A 122 0.49 -9.75 11.72
N SER A 123 0.36 -10.79 12.54
CA SER A 123 -0.88 -11.57 12.68
C SER A 123 -2.05 -10.76 13.22
N GLU A 124 -1.82 -9.94 14.25
CA GLU A 124 -2.86 -9.05 14.79
C GLU A 124 -3.23 -7.97 13.78
N GLY A 125 -2.24 -7.43 13.05
CA GLY A 125 -2.46 -6.50 11.95
C GLY A 125 -3.33 -7.09 10.87
N GLN A 126 -3.03 -8.31 10.42
CA GLN A 126 -3.81 -9.01 9.41
C GLN A 126 -5.27 -9.24 9.87
N GLU A 127 -5.51 -9.67 11.10
CA GLU A 127 -6.88 -9.88 11.59
C GLU A 127 -7.63 -8.55 11.76
N LYS A 128 -6.95 -7.47 12.14
CA LYS A 128 -7.52 -6.11 12.16
C LYS A 128 -7.89 -5.64 10.75
N SER A 129 -7.01 -5.85 9.77
CA SER A 129 -7.27 -5.56 8.36
C SER A 129 -8.52 -6.29 7.88
N TYR A 130 -8.58 -7.60 8.11
CA TYR A 130 -9.75 -8.41 7.72
C TYR A 130 -11.05 -7.91 8.34
N ASN A 131 -11.05 -7.58 9.62
CA ASN A 131 -12.22 -7.09 10.33
C ASN A 131 -12.64 -5.70 9.84
N GLU A 132 -11.69 -4.82 9.57
CA GLU A 132 -11.95 -3.47 9.08
C GLU A 132 -12.51 -3.49 7.65
N ILE A 133 -11.97 -4.34 6.76
CA ILE A 133 -12.53 -4.57 5.42
C ILE A 133 -14.00 -4.97 5.51
N ASN A 134 -14.32 -5.98 6.33
CA ASN A 134 -15.71 -6.44 6.53
C ASN A 134 -16.61 -5.32 7.07
N LYS A 135 -16.08 -4.47 7.94
CA LYS A 135 -16.81 -3.31 8.48
C LYS A 135 -17.13 -2.29 7.39
N ILE A 136 -16.19 -1.97 6.48
CA ILE A 136 -16.43 -1.06 5.36
C ILE A 136 -17.55 -1.61 4.45
N PHE A 137 -17.49 -2.89 4.08
CA PHE A 137 -18.54 -3.54 3.31
C PHE A 137 -19.92 -3.42 4.00
N ASN A 138 -19.97 -3.70 5.30
CA ASN A 138 -21.20 -3.60 6.09
C ASN A 138 -21.75 -2.16 6.18
N LEU A 139 -20.86 -1.14 6.28
CA LEU A 139 -21.28 0.27 6.29
C LEU A 139 -21.87 0.70 4.94
N MET A 140 -21.55 0.01 3.88
CA MET A 140 -22.06 0.23 2.53
C MET A 140 -23.21 -0.72 2.17
N ASP A 141 -23.68 -1.53 3.12
CA ASP A 141 -24.73 -2.55 2.94
C ASP A 141 -24.41 -3.57 1.81
N ILE A 142 -23.10 -3.90 1.63
CA ILE A 142 -22.59 -4.84 0.62
C ILE A 142 -22.21 -6.17 1.28
N ASN A 143 -22.61 -7.30 0.67
CA ASN A 143 -22.28 -8.64 1.15
C ASN A 143 -20.80 -8.98 0.92
N THR A 144 -20.15 -9.55 1.95
CA THR A 144 -18.73 -9.96 1.96
C THR A 144 -18.50 -11.43 1.60
N ASN A 145 -19.54 -12.24 1.45
CA ASN A 145 -19.41 -13.68 1.19
C ASN A 145 -18.58 -13.94 -0.09
N ASN A 146 -17.51 -14.71 0.04
CA ASN A 146 -16.56 -15.02 -1.03
C ASN A 146 -15.91 -13.79 -1.70
N ARG A 147 -15.80 -12.69 -0.97
CA ARG A 147 -15.20 -11.43 -1.47
C ARG A 147 -14.06 -10.90 -0.60
N VAL A 148 -13.95 -11.36 0.65
CA VAL A 148 -12.92 -10.92 1.60
C VAL A 148 -12.18 -12.14 2.10
N PHE A 149 -10.85 -12.12 1.99
CA PHE A 149 -9.97 -13.25 2.22
C PHE A 149 -8.87 -12.88 3.22
N ARG A 150 -8.59 -13.81 4.16
CA ARG A 150 -7.46 -13.65 5.09
C ARG A 150 -6.15 -13.92 4.37
N GLY A 151 -5.18 -13.05 4.60
CA GLY A 151 -3.84 -13.16 4.05
C GLY A 151 -2.82 -13.76 5.01
N SER A 152 -1.57 -13.49 4.74
CA SER A 152 -0.45 -13.94 5.57
C SER A 152 -0.52 -13.33 6.95
N THR A 153 -0.09 -14.10 7.95
CA THR A 153 0.02 -13.67 9.35
C THR A 153 1.44 -13.26 9.74
N GLU A 154 2.38 -13.43 8.81
CA GLU A 154 3.80 -13.14 8.96
C GLU A 154 4.37 -12.65 7.64
N TYR A 155 5.50 -11.94 7.68
CA TYR A 155 6.24 -11.52 6.50
C TYR A 155 7.09 -12.65 5.93
N LEU A 156 7.47 -12.57 4.65
CA LEU A 156 8.25 -13.60 3.97
C LEU A 156 9.65 -13.71 4.57
N GLU A 157 9.90 -14.77 5.34
CA GLU A 157 11.20 -15.01 5.95
C GLU A 157 12.20 -15.66 4.97
N ASP A 158 11.71 -16.50 4.06
CA ASP A 158 12.50 -17.15 3.05
C ASP A 158 11.72 -17.32 1.73
N PHE A 159 12.42 -17.28 0.59
CA PHE A 159 11.82 -17.48 -0.73
C PHE A 159 11.40 -18.95 -0.99
N ASP A 160 11.90 -19.89 -0.21
CA ASP A 160 11.52 -21.30 -0.32
C ASP A 160 10.34 -21.68 0.62
N GLN A 161 9.86 -20.75 1.44
CA GLN A 161 8.77 -20.94 2.38
C GLN A 161 7.65 -19.92 2.21
N PRO A 162 6.98 -19.88 1.03
CA PRO A 162 5.83 -19.00 0.82
C PRO A 162 4.63 -19.44 1.66
N TYR A 163 3.78 -18.48 2.01
CA TYR A 163 2.59 -18.72 2.81
C TYR A 163 1.36 -19.05 1.95
N MET A 164 0.84 -20.27 2.06
CA MET A 164 -0.46 -20.63 1.49
C MET A 164 -1.56 -20.22 2.49
N ASN A 165 -2.47 -19.37 2.04
CA ASN A 165 -3.61 -18.87 2.79
C ASN A 165 -4.77 -18.53 1.85
N GLU A 166 -5.90 -18.05 2.37
CA GLU A 166 -7.08 -17.72 1.55
C GLU A 166 -6.76 -16.69 0.47
N SER A 167 -5.97 -15.65 0.80
CA SER A 167 -5.59 -14.58 -0.13
C SER A 167 -4.69 -15.09 -1.26
N THR A 168 -3.66 -15.87 -0.93
CA THR A 168 -2.74 -16.42 -1.93
C THR A 168 -3.45 -17.40 -2.86
N ASP A 169 -4.31 -18.27 -2.33
CA ASP A 169 -5.11 -19.18 -3.16
C ASP A 169 -6.06 -18.37 -4.07
N PHE A 170 -6.73 -17.37 -3.53
CA PHE A 170 -7.64 -16.53 -4.32
C PHE A 170 -6.93 -15.80 -5.45
N ILE A 171 -5.74 -15.22 -5.21
CA ILE A 171 -4.92 -14.56 -6.26
C ILE A 171 -4.53 -15.59 -7.34
N ILE A 172 -4.05 -16.76 -6.93
CA ILE A 172 -3.65 -17.85 -7.84
C ILE A 172 -4.83 -18.30 -8.70
N GLN A 173 -5.95 -18.65 -8.08
CA GLN A 173 -7.14 -19.14 -8.79
C GLN A 173 -7.73 -18.06 -9.73
N SER A 174 -7.73 -16.80 -9.29
CA SER A 174 -8.18 -15.69 -10.13
C SER A 174 -7.36 -15.56 -11.40
N CYS A 175 -6.06 -15.74 -11.33
CA CYS A 175 -5.19 -15.72 -12.50
C CYS A 175 -5.36 -16.97 -13.38
N LEU A 176 -5.37 -18.16 -12.78
CA LEU A 176 -5.46 -19.43 -13.52
C LEU A 176 -6.80 -19.62 -14.25
N ASN A 177 -7.89 -19.14 -13.66
CA ASN A 177 -9.22 -19.23 -14.23
C ASN A 177 -9.52 -18.15 -15.30
N ASN A 178 -8.64 -17.13 -15.48
CA ASN A 178 -8.81 -16.03 -16.41
C ASN A 178 -7.55 -15.82 -17.29
N LEU A 179 -7.02 -16.86 -17.89
CA LEU A 179 -5.73 -16.85 -18.60
C LEU A 179 -5.65 -15.85 -19.78
N ASP A 180 -6.76 -15.47 -20.35
CA ASP A 180 -6.83 -14.54 -21.48
C ASP A 180 -7.10 -13.09 -21.06
N GLU A 181 -7.35 -12.87 -19.76
CA GLU A 181 -7.62 -11.56 -19.18
C GLU A 181 -6.50 -11.14 -18.24
N LYS A 182 -6.29 -9.84 -18.06
CA LYS A 182 -5.39 -9.32 -17.02
C LYS A 182 -6.14 -9.34 -15.68
N ILE A 183 -5.47 -9.81 -14.65
CA ILE A 183 -5.91 -9.65 -13.26
C ILE A 183 -5.01 -8.59 -12.62
N TYR A 184 -5.59 -7.46 -12.28
CA TYR A 184 -4.88 -6.41 -11.57
C TYR A 184 -4.98 -6.65 -10.08
N VAL A 185 -3.83 -6.74 -9.40
CA VAL A 185 -3.78 -6.70 -7.94
C VAL A 185 -3.31 -5.31 -7.54
N CYS A 186 -4.25 -4.50 -7.07
CA CYS A 186 -3.97 -3.20 -6.50
C CYS A 186 -3.50 -3.41 -5.06
N ALA A 187 -2.18 -3.43 -4.88
CA ALA A 187 -1.55 -3.56 -3.57
C ALA A 187 -1.35 -2.18 -2.96
N ILE A 188 -1.92 -1.98 -1.80
CA ILE A 188 -1.84 -0.74 -1.02
C ILE A 188 -1.21 -0.95 0.35
N GLY A 189 -0.78 -2.19 0.65
CA GLY A 189 0.05 -2.58 1.78
C GLY A 189 1.38 -3.21 1.33
N CYS A 190 1.92 -4.15 2.12
CA CYS A 190 3.12 -4.91 1.78
C CYS A 190 2.83 -5.93 0.67
N LEU A 191 3.84 -6.56 0.09
CA LEU A 191 3.67 -7.48 -1.04
C LEU A 191 3.68 -8.98 -0.65
N THR A 192 3.48 -9.31 0.62
CA THR A 192 3.64 -10.68 1.14
C THR A 192 2.69 -11.68 0.47
N ASN A 193 1.40 -11.33 0.33
CA ASN A 193 0.42 -12.20 -0.32
C ASN A 193 0.76 -12.44 -1.79
N ILE A 194 1.11 -11.39 -2.52
CA ILE A 194 1.46 -11.43 -3.94
C ILE A 194 2.75 -12.23 -4.16
N ALA A 195 3.78 -11.98 -3.35
CA ALA A 195 5.05 -12.70 -3.42
C ALA A 195 4.87 -14.20 -3.14
N SER A 196 4.08 -14.53 -2.12
CA SER A 196 3.75 -15.92 -1.81
C SER A 196 2.99 -16.59 -2.94
N ALA A 197 1.99 -15.93 -3.52
CA ALA A 197 1.25 -16.44 -4.68
C ALA A 197 2.17 -16.70 -5.89
N LEU A 198 3.10 -15.78 -6.18
CA LEU A 198 4.08 -15.92 -7.25
C LEU A 198 5.07 -17.07 -7.01
N LEU A 199 5.51 -17.30 -5.77
CA LEU A 199 6.42 -18.41 -5.42
C LEU A 199 5.73 -19.76 -5.48
N ILE A 200 4.44 -19.84 -5.09
CA ILE A 200 3.64 -21.06 -5.10
C ILE A 200 3.27 -21.45 -6.53
N GLU A 201 2.79 -20.50 -7.34
CA GLU A 201 2.40 -20.74 -8.74
C GLU A 201 3.02 -19.68 -9.67
N PRO A 202 4.29 -19.88 -10.08
CA PRO A 202 4.99 -18.90 -10.94
C PRO A 202 4.32 -18.62 -12.30
N LYS A 203 3.40 -19.49 -12.74
CA LYS A 203 2.71 -19.30 -14.03
C LYS A 203 1.75 -18.12 -14.05
N ILE A 204 1.29 -17.64 -12.87
CA ILE A 204 0.39 -16.48 -12.78
C ILE A 204 1.03 -15.19 -13.30
N ILE A 205 2.35 -15.12 -13.37
CA ILE A 205 3.11 -14.01 -14.01
C ILE A 205 2.56 -13.66 -15.40
N LYS A 206 1.93 -14.62 -16.09
CA LYS A 206 1.44 -14.46 -17.46
C LYS A 206 0.40 -13.35 -17.61
N ASN A 207 -0.48 -13.22 -16.63
CA ASN A 207 -1.62 -12.29 -16.67
C ASN A 207 -1.84 -11.49 -15.38
N LEU A 208 -1.05 -11.75 -14.33
CA LEU A 208 -1.00 -10.91 -13.13
C LEU A 208 -0.33 -9.57 -13.47
N VAL A 209 -0.98 -8.48 -13.06
CA VAL A 209 -0.42 -7.12 -13.09
C VAL A 209 -0.48 -6.55 -11.69
N VAL A 210 0.69 -6.29 -11.11
CA VAL A 210 0.81 -5.69 -9.77
C VAL A 210 0.79 -4.17 -9.93
N VAL A 211 -0.21 -3.52 -9.32
CA VAL A 211 -0.31 -2.06 -9.22
C VAL A 211 0.00 -1.70 -7.78
N TRP A 212 1.15 -1.10 -7.51
CA TRP A 212 1.65 -0.96 -6.14
C TRP A 212 2.01 0.47 -5.77
N THR A 213 1.48 0.92 -4.63
CA THR A 213 1.83 2.20 -4.00
C THR A 213 2.83 1.98 -2.88
N SER A 214 4.02 2.60 -3.01
CA SER A 214 5.08 2.53 -2.00
C SER A 214 6.23 3.49 -2.35
N GLY A 215 7.12 3.72 -1.42
CA GLY A 215 8.46 4.25 -1.61
C GLY A 215 8.62 5.55 -2.41
N PHE A 216 9.87 5.81 -2.74
CA PHE A 216 10.28 6.91 -3.60
C PHE A 216 10.27 6.50 -5.08
N PRO A 217 10.18 7.47 -6.02
CA PRO A 217 10.39 7.21 -7.44
C PRO A 217 11.67 6.41 -7.69
N SER A 218 11.62 5.50 -8.68
CA SER A 218 12.73 4.59 -8.97
C SER A 218 14.03 5.29 -9.38
N TYR A 219 13.94 6.54 -9.80
CA TYR A 219 15.09 7.40 -10.13
C TYR A 219 15.55 8.29 -8.96
N SER A 220 14.93 8.16 -7.79
CA SER A 220 15.32 8.91 -6.59
C SER A 220 16.65 8.41 -6.03
N PRO A 221 17.55 9.30 -5.58
CA PRO A 221 18.76 8.90 -4.87
C PRO A 221 18.50 8.52 -3.40
N LEU A 222 17.26 8.61 -2.92
CA LEU A 222 16.91 8.32 -1.53
C LEU A 222 16.61 6.85 -1.35
N ASN A 223 16.92 6.31 -0.15
CA ASN A 223 16.51 4.95 0.21
C ASN A 223 15.05 4.92 0.67
N ASN A 224 14.43 3.75 0.54
CA ASN A 224 13.02 3.54 0.83
C ASN A 224 12.72 3.17 2.30
N LYS A 225 13.67 3.36 3.22
CA LYS A 225 13.48 3.07 4.65
C LYS A 225 12.21 3.71 5.26
N PRO A 226 11.77 4.92 4.84
CA PRO A 226 10.55 5.51 5.38
C PRO A 226 9.24 4.88 4.86
N SER A 227 9.30 4.05 3.83
CA SER A 227 8.09 3.47 3.20
C SER A 227 7.63 2.22 3.93
N LEU A 228 6.51 2.33 4.67
CA LEU A 228 5.95 1.21 5.44
C LEU A 228 5.69 -0.02 4.56
N ASN A 229 4.95 0.13 3.47
CA ASN A 229 4.59 -0.97 2.56
C ASN A 229 5.80 -1.74 2.00
N LEU A 230 6.96 -1.06 1.86
CA LEU A 230 8.18 -1.68 1.37
C LEU A 230 8.97 -2.37 2.48
N VAL A 231 9.13 -1.70 3.64
CA VAL A 231 10.05 -2.18 4.69
C VAL A 231 9.44 -3.30 5.53
N GLN A 232 8.13 -3.42 5.57
CA GLN A 232 7.45 -4.51 6.29
C GLN A 232 7.86 -5.87 5.71
N ASP A 233 7.93 -5.99 4.37
CA ASP A 233 8.40 -7.21 3.72
C ASP A 233 9.36 -6.89 2.57
N VAL A 234 10.63 -6.69 2.92
CA VAL A 234 11.69 -6.37 1.95
C VAL A 234 11.90 -7.50 0.95
N LYS A 235 11.78 -8.78 1.38
CA LYS A 235 11.95 -9.93 0.49
C LYS A 235 10.83 -10.02 -0.54
N ALA A 236 9.59 -9.80 -0.13
CA ALA A 236 8.45 -9.75 -1.05
C ALA A 236 8.64 -8.63 -2.08
N SER A 237 9.04 -7.43 -1.63
CA SER A 237 9.34 -6.29 -2.50
C SER A 237 10.47 -6.62 -3.50
N GLN A 238 11.58 -7.21 -3.03
CA GLN A 238 12.69 -7.64 -3.88
C GLN A 238 12.25 -8.69 -4.91
N LEU A 239 11.43 -9.67 -4.51
CA LEU A 239 10.94 -10.71 -5.42
C LEU A 239 10.09 -10.12 -6.53
N VAL A 240 9.08 -9.31 -6.21
CA VAL A 240 8.16 -8.72 -7.19
C VAL A 240 8.93 -7.90 -8.23
N PHE A 241 9.94 -7.13 -7.81
CA PHE A 241 10.77 -6.36 -8.72
C PHE A 241 11.82 -7.20 -9.47
N SER A 242 12.03 -8.47 -9.13
CA SER A 242 13.06 -9.33 -9.75
C SER A 242 12.51 -10.50 -10.56
N CYS A 243 11.32 -11.04 -10.22
CA CYS A 243 10.80 -12.27 -10.82
C CYS A 243 10.26 -12.13 -12.24
N GLY A 244 10.06 -10.91 -12.73
CA GLY A 244 9.59 -10.65 -14.09
C GLY A 244 8.08 -10.47 -14.22
N VAL A 245 7.33 -10.36 -13.12
CA VAL A 245 5.92 -9.98 -13.15
C VAL A 245 5.74 -8.56 -13.69
N SER A 246 4.59 -8.28 -14.30
CA SER A 246 4.26 -6.93 -14.80
C SER A 246 3.93 -6.01 -13.63
N VAL A 247 4.60 -4.85 -13.55
CA VAL A 247 4.44 -3.89 -12.45
C VAL A 247 4.06 -2.51 -12.98
N VAL A 248 3.04 -1.94 -12.35
CA VAL A 248 2.72 -0.51 -12.40
C VAL A 248 3.06 0.06 -11.02
N TYR A 249 4.11 0.84 -10.95
CA TYR A 249 4.62 1.41 -9.72
C TYR A 249 4.10 2.85 -9.53
N LEU A 250 3.49 3.09 -8.40
CA LEU A 250 2.89 4.39 -8.06
C LEU A 250 3.61 4.93 -6.81
N PRO A 251 4.73 5.68 -6.97
CA PRO A 251 5.51 6.13 -5.84
C PRO A 251 4.65 6.91 -4.83
N GLY A 252 4.63 6.46 -3.58
CA GLY A 252 3.96 7.16 -2.50
C GLY A 252 4.59 8.52 -2.28
N PHE A 253 5.89 8.54 -1.99
CA PHE A 253 6.61 9.79 -1.83
C PHE A 253 6.77 10.52 -3.16
N ASN A 254 6.63 11.85 -3.13
CA ASN A 254 6.67 12.80 -4.24
C ASN A 254 5.43 12.76 -5.15
N VAL A 255 4.80 11.62 -5.38
CA VAL A 255 3.61 11.51 -6.23
C VAL A 255 2.35 11.34 -5.39
N GLY A 256 2.17 10.20 -4.72
CA GLY A 256 1.02 9.95 -3.84
C GLY A 256 0.89 10.97 -2.69
N ALA A 257 2.02 11.49 -2.20
CA ALA A 257 2.07 12.55 -1.17
C ALA A 257 1.28 13.84 -1.52
N GLN A 258 0.92 14.03 -2.78
CA GLN A 258 0.11 15.17 -3.20
C GLN A 258 -1.40 14.94 -2.96
N LEU A 259 -1.83 13.73 -2.62
CA LEU A 259 -3.23 13.38 -2.33
C LEU A 259 -3.62 13.79 -0.90
N THR A 260 -3.41 15.05 -0.60
CA THR A 260 -3.75 15.62 0.71
C THR A 260 -5.23 16.02 0.78
N ILE A 261 -5.88 15.69 1.89
CA ILE A 261 -7.25 16.12 2.20
C ILE A 261 -7.24 16.95 3.49
N SER A 262 -8.04 18.00 3.54
CA SER A 262 -8.14 18.91 4.68
C SER A 262 -9.43 18.69 5.48
N LEU A 263 -9.43 19.15 6.74
CA LEU A 263 -10.66 19.12 7.58
C LEU A 263 -11.84 19.91 6.96
N PRO A 264 -11.66 21.08 6.33
CA PRO A 264 -12.74 21.75 5.58
C PRO A 264 -13.33 20.88 4.46
N GLU A 265 -12.48 20.20 3.66
CA GLU A 265 -12.97 19.28 2.62
C GLU A 265 -13.71 18.10 3.22
N MET A 266 -13.22 17.52 4.32
CA MET A 266 -13.90 16.45 5.04
C MET A 266 -15.28 16.88 5.56
N ASN A 267 -15.39 18.10 6.09
CA ASN A 267 -16.65 18.66 6.57
C ASN A 267 -17.67 18.89 5.44
N GLU A 268 -17.19 19.40 4.29
CA GLU A 268 -18.06 19.78 3.17
C GLU A 268 -18.46 18.61 2.31
N PHE A 269 -17.52 17.70 2.02
CA PHE A 269 -17.70 16.69 0.96
C PHE A 269 -17.82 15.25 1.46
N VAL A 270 -17.40 14.95 2.70
CA VAL A 270 -17.39 13.57 3.22
C VAL A 270 -18.40 13.37 4.35
N LYS A 271 -18.42 14.25 5.33
CA LYS A 271 -19.34 14.19 6.46
C LYS A 271 -20.79 14.21 6.01
N GLY A 272 -21.63 13.33 6.56
CA GLY A 272 -23.05 13.25 6.22
C GLY A 272 -23.34 12.62 4.86
N ARG A 273 -22.38 11.89 4.30
CA ARG A 273 -22.52 11.14 3.05
C ARG A 273 -22.71 9.64 3.32
N GLY A 274 -23.84 9.31 3.96
CA GLY A 274 -24.17 7.97 4.40
C GLY A 274 -23.29 7.47 5.55
N LYS A 275 -23.48 6.20 5.95
CA LYS A 275 -22.72 5.58 7.04
C LYS A 275 -21.21 5.56 6.76
N ILE A 276 -20.82 5.33 5.49
CA ILE A 276 -19.42 5.29 5.11
C ILE A 276 -18.77 6.67 5.17
N GLY A 277 -19.40 7.72 4.68
CA GLY A 277 -18.87 9.09 4.77
C GLY A 277 -18.69 9.54 6.21
N ASP A 278 -19.67 9.26 7.09
CA ASP A 278 -19.56 9.56 8.52
C ASP A 278 -18.42 8.77 9.19
N TYR A 279 -18.20 7.53 8.77
CA TYR A 279 -17.12 6.71 9.28
C TYR A 279 -15.74 7.21 8.83
N LEU A 280 -15.57 7.54 7.56
CA LEU A 280 -14.31 8.14 7.04
C LEU A 280 -14.01 9.48 7.74
N TYR A 281 -15.04 10.29 7.98
CA TYR A 281 -14.91 11.53 8.76
C TYR A 281 -14.48 11.24 10.21
N TYR A 282 -15.09 10.21 10.85
CA TYR A 282 -14.71 9.78 12.19
C TYR A 282 -13.23 9.34 12.23
N LEU A 283 -12.79 8.51 11.28
CA LEU A 283 -11.40 8.08 11.19
C LEU A 283 -10.44 9.26 11.02
N TYR A 284 -10.78 10.21 10.14
CA TYR A 284 -9.97 11.40 9.93
C TYR A 284 -9.80 12.23 11.22
N THR A 285 -10.88 12.43 11.96
CA THR A 285 -10.86 13.23 13.20
C THR A 285 -10.34 12.49 14.43
N ASN A 286 -10.32 11.14 14.39
CA ASN A 286 -9.88 10.26 15.49
C ASN A 286 -8.76 9.31 15.06
N ASN A 287 -7.92 9.69 14.12
CA ASN A 287 -6.88 8.83 13.58
C ASN A 287 -6.04 8.19 14.71
N PRO A 288 -5.96 6.84 14.77
CA PRO A 288 -5.21 6.14 15.81
C PRO A 288 -3.73 6.54 15.88
N LEU A 289 -3.10 6.81 14.73
CA LEU A 289 -1.72 7.28 14.67
C LEU A 289 -1.52 8.65 15.31
N HIS A 290 -2.50 9.54 15.24
CA HIS A 290 -2.44 10.81 15.94
C HIS A 290 -2.28 10.59 17.45
N LYS A 291 -3.05 9.66 18.00
CA LYS A 291 -2.95 9.30 19.43
C LYS A 291 -1.59 8.70 19.78
N GLN A 292 -1.10 7.76 18.98
CA GLN A 292 0.22 7.16 19.20
C GLN A 292 1.36 8.17 19.08
N ARG A 293 1.26 9.09 18.10
CA ARG A 293 2.28 10.11 17.84
C ARG A 293 2.09 11.39 18.67
N GLY A 294 1.11 11.42 19.59
CA GLY A 294 0.82 12.56 20.44
C GLY A 294 0.34 13.81 19.69
N VAL A 295 -0.24 13.66 18.51
CA VAL A 295 -0.77 14.77 17.74
C VAL A 295 -2.09 15.23 18.34
N GLN A 296 -2.13 16.42 18.97
CA GLN A 296 -3.30 16.95 19.64
C GLN A 296 -4.09 17.96 18.80
N ASP A 297 -3.43 18.62 17.85
CA ASP A 297 -4.06 19.66 17.02
C ASP A 297 -4.25 19.17 15.58
N GLN A 298 -5.51 19.08 15.17
CA GLN A 298 -5.92 18.71 13.81
C GLN A 298 -6.36 19.92 12.98
N LEU A 299 -6.47 21.10 13.59
CA LEU A 299 -6.77 22.32 12.87
C LEU A 299 -5.60 22.66 11.91
N MET A 300 -5.95 23.04 10.70
CA MET A 300 -4.98 23.41 9.65
C MET A 300 -4.02 22.29 9.23
N LYS A 301 -4.28 21.03 9.60
CA LYS A 301 -3.55 19.88 9.07
C LYS A 301 -4.29 19.28 7.90
N THR A 302 -3.53 18.87 6.91
CA THR A 302 -3.98 17.94 5.89
C THR A 302 -3.50 16.54 6.24
N TRP A 303 -4.25 15.53 5.79
CA TRP A 303 -3.80 14.15 5.81
C TRP A 303 -3.60 13.66 4.39
N ILE A 304 -2.60 12.83 4.16
CA ILE A 304 -2.34 12.27 2.84
C ILE A 304 -3.13 10.97 2.75
N ILE A 305 -3.93 10.83 1.71
CA ILE A 305 -4.67 9.60 1.39
C ILE A 305 -3.91 8.89 0.27
N TRP A 306 -2.82 8.23 0.66
CA TRP A 306 -1.84 7.65 -0.25
C TRP A 306 -2.44 6.68 -1.27
N ASP A 307 -3.30 5.78 -0.80
CA ASP A 307 -3.71 4.57 -1.49
C ASP A 307 -4.75 4.77 -2.57
N ILE A 308 -5.43 5.92 -2.57
CA ILE A 308 -6.39 6.23 -3.62
C ILE A 308 -5.74 6.41 -5.00
N ILE A 309 -4.41 6.56 -5.09
CA ILE A 309 -3.69 6.66 -6.37
C ILE A 309 -3.86 5.38 -7.20
N ASN A 310 -3.88 4.20 -6.57
CA ASN A 310 -4.11 2.91 -7.24
C ASN A 310 -5.47 2.90 -7.92
N ILE A 311 -6.48 3.31 -7.16
CA ILE A 311 -7.87 3.34 -7.62
C ILE A 311 -8.07 4.41 -8.69
N ALA A 312 -7.45 5.59 -8.51
CA ALA A 312 -7.45 6.66 -9.50
C ALA A 312 -6.94 6.19 -10.87
N TRP A 313 -5.79 5.49 -10.88
CA TRP A 313 -5.23 4.97 -12.13
C TRP A 313 -6.11 3.91 -12.78
N MET A 314 -6.81 3.09 -11.99
CA MET A 314 -7.74 2.08 -12.52
C MET A 314 -9.05 2.68 -13.06
N ILE A 315 -9.54 3.77 -12.46
CA ILE A 315 -10.77 4.45 -12.87
C ILE A 315 -10.55 5.28 -14.14
N GLU A 316 -9.52 6.14 -14.09
CA GLU A 316 -9.20 7.08 -15.18
C GLU A 316 -7.69 7.34 -15.21
N PRO A 317 -6.94 6.61 -16.04
CA PRO A 317 -5.48 6.72 -16.09
C PRO A 317 -4.96 8.12 -16.43
N SER A 318 -5.77 8.99 -17.04
CA SER A 318 -5.36 10.36 -17.36
C SER A 318 -5.15 11.24 -16.12
N TRP A 319 -5.73 10.84 -14.97
CA TRP A 319 -5.50 11.54 -13.69
C TRP A 319 -4.16 11.22 -13.06
N VAL A 320 -3.49 10.17 -13.53
CA VAL A 320 -2.19 9.75 -13.02
C VAL A 320 -1.20 9.71 -14.18
N SER A 321 -0.41 10.77 -14.32
CA SER A 321 0.61 10.85 -15.35
C SER A 321 1.68 9.79 -15.13
N THR A 322 1.94 8.97 -16.15
CA THR A 322 2.88 7.84 -16.04
C THR A 322 3.89 7.83 -17.19
N ILE A 323 5.05 7.24 -16.94
CA ILE A 323 6.07 6.93 -17.94
C ILE A 323 6.37 5.44 -17.92
N VAL A 324 6.89 4.93 -19.04
CA VAL A 324 7.45 3.57 -19.10
C VAL A 324 8.97 3.68 -19.04
N LEU A 325 9.57 2.93 -18.13
CA LEU A 325 11.02 2.90 -17.92
C LEU A 325 11.49 1.46 -17.61
N ASP A 326 12.80 1.26 -17.52
CA ASP A 326 13.36 -0.02 -17.13
C ASP A 326 13.13 -0.26 -15.64
N MET A 327 12.53 -1.40 -15.27
CA MET A 327 12.28 -1.78 -13.88
C MET A 327 13.59 -1.90 -13.10
N PRO A 328 13.72 -1.24 -11.93
CA PRO A 328 14.91 -1.38 -11.09
C PRO A 328 14.90 -2.69 -10.29
N ASP A 329 16.03 -3.01 -9.65
CA ASP A 329 16.10 -3.92 -8.52
C ASP A 329 16.10 -3.13 -7.20
N LEU A 330 15.60 -3.72 -6.13
CA LEU A 330 15.71 -3.20 -4.76
C LEU A 330 16.90 -3.86 -4.07
N ASP A 331 17.89 -3.07 -3.64
CA ASP A 331 19.03 -3.61 -2.90
C ASP A 331 18.75 -3.77 -1.39
N ASP A 332 19.67 -4.41 -0.66
CA ASP A 332 19.55 -4.65 0.79
C ASP A 332 19.61 -3.36 1.64
N LYS A 333 20.03 -2.26 1.05
CA LYS A 333 20.04 -0.93 1.66
C LYS A 333 18.81 -0.11 1.30
N LEU A 334 17.83 -0.77 0.65
CA LEU A 334 16.55 -0.20 0.21
C LEU A 334 16.67 0.90 -0.84
N PHE A 335 17.73 0.88 -1.66
CA PHE A 335 17.86 1.75 -2.81
C PHE A 335 17.38 1.06 -4.08
N TRP A 336 16.73 1.84 -4.94
CA TRP A 336 16.51 1.44 -6.30
C TRP A 336 17.81 1.43 -7.07
N THR A 337 18.15 0.31 -7.71
CA THR A 337 19.38 0.13 -8.47
C THR A 337 19.08 -0.31 -9.88
N GLN A 338 19.98 0.00 -10.82
CA GLN A 338 19.81 -0.40 -12.20
C GLN A 338 19.91 -1.91 -12.37
N LYS A 339 18.93 -2.50 -13.02
CA LYS A 339 18.89 -3.91 -13.35
C LYS A 339 19.77 -4.23 -14.56
N LYS A 340 20.47 -5.35 -14.52
CA LYS A 340 21.22 -5.84 -15.71
C LYS A 340 20.29 -6.24 -16.85
N ARG A 341 19.12 -6.76 -16.51
CA ARG A 341 18.10 -7.18 -17.46
C ARG A 341 17.07 -6.10 -17.65
N LYS A 342 16.82 -5.73 -18.91
CA LYS A 342 15.79 -4.78 -19.26
C LYS A 342 14.40 -5.43 -19.21
N GLN A 343 13.52 -4.88 -18.37
CA GLN A 343 12.12 -5.22 -18.30
C GLN A 343 11.34 -3.91 -18.13
N PRO A 344 10.31 -3.65 -18.95
CA PRO A 344 9.55 -2.42 -18.81
C PRO A 344 8.69 -2.45 -17.53
N MET A 345 8.57 -1.29 -16.90
CA MET A 345 7.68 -0.98 -15.79
C MET A 345 6.98 0.33 -16.11
N ARG A 346 5.72 0.47 -15.72
CA ARG A 346 5.05 1.76 -15.75
C ARG A 346 5.19 2.42 -14.38
N GLU A 347 5.57 3.70 -14.37
CA GLU A 347 5.75 4.44 -13.12
C GLU A 347 5.02 5.78 -13.18
N ALA A 348 4.31 6.13 -12.08
CA ALA A 348 3.66 7.42 -11.95
C ALA A 348 4.68 8.53 -11.66
N VAL A 349 4.47 9.68 -12.31
CA VAL A 349 5.31 10.87 -12.18
C VAL A 349 4.53 12.12 -11.79
N GLY A 350 3.20 12.06 -11.76
CA GLY A 350 2.34 13.17 -11.35
C GLY A 350 0.88 12.76 -11.28
N ILE A 351 0.06 13.59 -10.65
CA ILE A 351 -1.37 13.36 -10.47
C ILE A 351 -2.19 14.63 -10.73
N ASP A 352 -3.44 14.45 -11.14
CA ASP A 352 -4.49 15.47 -11.09
C ASP A 352 -5.31 15.26 -9.80
N ARG A 353 -4.82 15.83 -8.71
CA ARG A 353 -5.45 15.73 -7.38
C ARG A 353 -6.92 16.13 -7.41
N ASP A 354 -7.24 17.22 -8.09
CA ASP A 354 -8.58 17.80 -8.04
C ASP A 354 -9.59 16.93 -8.78
N SER A 355 -9.23 16.35 -9.92
CA SER A 355 -10.07 15.38 -10.63
C SER A 355 -10.29 14.11 -9.82
N ILE A 356 -9.27 13.61 -9.12
CA ILE A 356 -9.33 12.43 -8.24
C ILE A 356 -10.35 12.67 -7.11
N PHE A 357 -10.17 13.71 -6.31
CA PHE A 357 -11.06 13.97 -5.19
C PHE A 357 -12.46 14.39 -5.65
N ARG A 358 -12.59 15.09 -6.80
CA ARG A 358 -13.88 15.43 -7.36
C ARG A 358 -14.72 14.20 -7.68
N ASP A 359 -14.15 13.17 -8.31
CA ASP A 359 -14.86 11.91 -8.59
C ASP A 359 -15.28 11.22 -7.29
N PHE A 360 -14.35 11.10 -6.35
CA PHE A 360 -14.63 10.51 -5.03
C PHE A 360 -15.79 11.23 -4.30
N TYR A 361 -15.78 12.56 -4.25
CA TYR A 361 -16.82 13.33 -3.59
C TYR A 361 -18.18 13.21 -4.27
N ILE A 362 -18.21 13.22 -5.59
CA ILE A 362 -19.46 13.03 -6.36
C ILE A 362 -20.06 11.66 -6.06
N LYS A 363 -19.22 10.61 -6.03
CA LYS A 363 -19.69 9.25 -5.73
C LYS A 363 -20.21 9.10 -4.30
N LEU A 364 -19.56 9.73 -3.34
CA LEU A 364 -20.07 9.80 -1.96
C LEU A 364 -21.39 10.58 -1.86
N ASP A 365 -21.53 11.69 -2.60
CA ASP A 365 -22.75 12.52 -2.54
C ASP A 365 -23.99 11.76 -3.05
N ASN A 366 -23.82 10.77 -3.93
CA ASN A 366 -24.90 9.89 -4.41
C ASN A 366 -25.42 8.91 -3.34
N LEU A 367 -24.80 8.84 -2.17
CA LEU A 367 -25.25 8.01 -1.03
C LEU A 367 -26.18 8.76 -0.04
N LYS A 368 -26.50 10.02 -0.30
CA LYS A 368 -27.42 10.83 0.54
C LYS A 368 -28.84 10.30 0.56
#